data_345008c0e24a3ca243558c5e3b6e2560
#
_entry.id   345008c0e24a3ca243558c5e3b6e2560
#
_cell.length_a   1.000
_cell.length_b   1.000
_cell.length_c   1.000
_cell.angle_alpha   90.00
_cell.angle_beta   90.00
_cell.angle_gamma   90.00
#
_symmetry.space_group_name_H-M   'P 1'
#
loop_
_entity.id
_entity.type
_entity.pdbx_description
1 polymer ?
#
loop_
_entity_poly.entity_id
_entity_poly.type
_entity_poly.pdbx_seq_one_letter_code
_entity_poly.pdbx_strand_id
1 'polypeptide(L)'
;MSVAVRRRPVTALGLVLLLAGAATACTFGPAPAEARPGAAGAVAESAFWVDPRGAAARQVAEWEARGRHSDAQVLRRIADRPLALWVPAGNPVPEVLRARAGAKAAGRTLVLVAHNIPHRGCGPTATGGAADARAYRAWTGALADAVGDAKALVVLEPEAVPHLIDGCTRPEHHDERHRLLAEAVDRLKRNKNTKVYLDAGNPAWIPHPADLVEPLKKAGLARADGFALNVSGFQADAPSRAYGARLSKATGGKHFVIDTGRNGAGPLPGDRHQAWCNPPGRALGTPPSDRTGHPLVDAYLWVKRPGDSDGACRGGPRAGRWWPDYALGLARRARD
;
A
#
# COMPACT_ATOMS: atom_id res chain seq x y z
N MET A 1 -13.04 -80.85 -0.07
CA MET A 1 -14.43 -81.29 -0.15
C MET A 1 -15.14 -80.33 -1.04
N SER A 2 -15.22 -80.56 -2.38
CA SER A 2 -16.40 -81.16 -3.05
C SER A 2 -17.66 -80.39 -2.71
N VAL A 3 -18.43 -79.81 -3.66
CA VAL A 3 -19.02 -80.44 -4.85
C VAL A 3 -19.47 -79.32 -5.82
N ALA A 4 -19.22 -79.55 -7.09
CA ALA A 4 -19.79 -78.88 -8.24
C ALA A 4 -21.19 -79.41 -8.55
N VAL A 5 -22.05 -78.56 -9.13
CA VAL A 5 -23.15 -79.07 -9.99
C VAL A 5 -23.40 -78.13 -11.15
N ARG A 6 -23.46 -78.77 -12.31
CA ARG A 6 -23.67 -78.34 -13.71
C ARG A 6 -25.19 -78.15 -14.03
N ARG A 7 -25.40 -77.41 -15.12
CA ARG A 7 -26.11 -77.73 -16.43
C ARG A 7 -27.08 -76.60 -16.80
N ARG A 8 -26.87 -75.92 -17.90
CA ARG A 8 -27.19 -76.12 -19.34
C ARG A 8 -28.67 -75.82 -19.75
N PRO A 9 -28.92 -75.56 -21.04
CA PRO A 9 -29.42 -74.31 -21.54
C PRO A 9 -30.81 -74.48 -22.20
N VAL A 10 -31.48 -73.35 -22.56
CA VAL A 10 -32.64 -73.43 -23.45
C VAL A 10 -32.53 -72.28 -24.49
N THR A 11 -32.43 -72.72 -25.69
CA THR A 11 -32.61 -72.02 -26.95
C THR A 11 -34.08 -71.69 -27.19
N ALA A 12 -34.43 -70.50 -27.63
CA ALA A 12 -35.69 -70.24 -28.36
C ALA A 12 -35.47 -69.14 -29.38
N LEU A 13 -35.87 -69.57 -30.54
CA LEU A 13 -35.86 -68.96 -31.86
C LEU A 13 -36.98 -67.88 -31.96
N GLY A 14 -36.75 -66.83 -32.79
CA GLY A 14 -37.89 -66.29 -33.50
C GLY A 14 -38.07 -64.76 -33.40
N LEU A 15 -37.83 -64.16 -34.41
CA LEU A 15 -38.64 -63.37 -35.33
C LEU A 15 -37.99 -62.05 -35.76
N VAL A 16 -37.61 -61.99 -37.02
CA VAL A 16 -37.13 -60.77 -37.74
C VAL A 16 -38.39 -60.00 -38.11
N LEU A 17 -38.41 -58.72 -37.71
CA LEU A 17 -39.33 -57.71 -38.28
C LEU A 17 -38.51 -56.57 -38.76
N LEU A 18 -38.38 -56.46 -40.08
CA LEU A 18 -37.86 -55.32 -40.81
C LEU A 18 -38.89 -54.19 -40.76
N LEU A 19 -38.52 -53.09 -40.10
CA LEU A 19 -39.23 -51.81 -40.23
C LEU A 19 -38.25 -50.79 -40.76
N ALA A 20 -38.46 -50.38 -42.01
CA ALA A 20 -37.79 -49.27 -42.66
C ALA A 20 -38.22 -47.95 -41.98
N GLY A 21 -37.32 -47.31 -41.26
CA GLY A 21 -37.53 -46.00 -40.68
C GLY A 21 -36.62 -44.96 -41.36
N ALA A 22 -37.22 -43.95 -41.93
CA ALA A 22 -36.56 -42.86 -42.61
C ALA A 22 -35.61 -42.11 -41.68
N ALA A 23 -34.33 -42.04 -42.04
CA ALA A 23 -33.34 -41.23 -41.33
C ALA A 23 -33.51 -39.77 -41.70
N THR A 24 -34.11 -38.94 -40.82
CA THR A 24 -34.07 -37.51 -40.91
C THR A 24 -32.71 -37.04 -40.34
N ALA A 25 -31.82 -36.62 -41.22
CA ALA A 25 -30.54 -36.06 -40.84
C ALA A 25 -30.78 -34.64 -40.25
N CYS A 26 -30.74 -34.52 -38.90
CA CYS A 26 -30.60 -33.26 -38.24
C CYS A 26 -29.15 -32.79 -38.39
N THR A 27 -28.91 -31.81 -39.25
CA THR A 27 -27.64 -31.06 -39.31
C THR A 27 -27.52 -30.24 -38.03
N PHE A 28 -26.71 -30.68 -37.09
CA PHE A 28 -26.26 -29.85 -35.99
C PHE A 28 -25.28 -28.83 -36.59
N GLY A 29 -25.71 -27.57 -36.73
CA GLY A 29 -24.82 -26.43 -36.93
C GLY A 29 -23.87 -26.28 -35.72
N PRO A 30 -22.65 -25.79 -35.96
CA PRO A 30 -21.72 -25.53 -34.84
C PRO A 30 -22.38 -24.55 -33.87
N ALA A 31 -22.42 -24.94 -32.57
CA ALA A 31 -22.86 -24.08 -31.50
C ALA A 31 -21.99 -22.80 -31.49
N PRO A 32 -22.58 -21.60 -31.26
CA PRO A 32 -21.80 -20.40 -31.14
C PRO A 32 -20.79 -20.60 -30.02
N ALA A 33 -19.50 -20.41 -30.31
CA ALA A 33 -18.44 -20.42 -29.34
C ALA A 33 -18.78 -19.36 -28.27
N GLU A 34 -19.12 -19.79 -27.05
CA GLU A 34 -19.16 -18.91 -25.89
C GLU A 34 -17.80 -18.22 -25.81
N ALA A 35 -17.80 -16.91 -26.02
CA ALA A 35 -16.64 -16.09 -25.78
C ALA A 35 -16.26 -16.28 -24.31
N ARG A 36 -15.20 -17.05 -24.06
CA ARG A 36 -14.56 -17.10 -22.75
C ARG A 36 -14.24 -15.65 -22.38
N PRO A 37 -14.68 -15.15 -21.20
CA PRO A 37 -14.24 -13.86 -20.72
C PRO A 37 -12.72 -13.91 -20.75
N GLY A 38 -12.10 -12.98 -21.50
CA GLY A 38 -10.66 -12.87 -21.57
C GLY A 38 -10.11 -12.86 -20.15
N ALA A 39 -9.13 -13.67 -19.89
CA ALA A 39 -8.39 -13.71 -18.65
C ALA A 39 -7.74 -12.33 -18.47
N ALA A 40 -8.49 -11.37 -17.92
CA ALA A 40 -7.92 -10.27 -17.17
C ALA A 40 -7.13 -10.95 -16.07
N GLY A 41 -5.81 -10.93 -16.17
CA GLY A 41 -4.90 -11.59 -15.24
C GLY A 41 -5.39 -11.28 -13.83
N ALA A 42 -5.75 -12.31 -13.08
CA ALA A 42 -6.26 -12.17 -11.74
C ALA A 42 -5.24 -11.34 -10.96
N VAL A 43 -5.54 -10.07 -10.74
CA VAL A 43 -4.79 -9.22 -9.83
C VAL A 43 -4.88 -9.94 -8.50
N ALA A 44 -3.75 -10.52 -8.05
CA ALA A 44 -3.70 -11.25 -6.78
C ALA A 44 -4.39 -10.37 -5.75
N GLU A 45 -5.47 -10.89 -5.13
CA GLU A 45 -6.30 -10.11 -4.24
C GLU A 45 -5.44 -9.48 -3.15
N SER A 46 -5.28 -8.16 -3.21
CA SER A 46 -4.49 -7.42 -2.22
C SER A 46 -5.16 -7.52 -0.85
N ALA A 47 -4.38 -7.72 0.21
CA ALA A 47 -4.86 -7.64 1.58
C ALA A 47 -5.36 -6.23 1.96
N PHE A 48 -4.99 -5.22 1.18
CA PHE A 48 -5.27 -3.80 1.46
C PHE A 48 -6.43 -3.27 0.63
N TRP A 49 -7.13 -2.29 1.20
CA TRP A 49 -8.28 -1.66 0.56
C TRP A 49 -7.86 -0.67 -0.53
N VAL A 50 -8.55 -0.75 -1.69
CA VAL A 50 -8.43 0.21 -2.78
C VAL A 50 -9.56 1.25 -2.65
N ASP A 51 -9.22 2.53 -2.58
CA ASP A 51 -10.22 3.60 -2.54
C ASP A 51 -10.76 3.90 -3.95
N PRO A 52 -12.04 3.56 -4.25
CA PRO A 52 -12.61 3.82 -5.58
C PRO A 52 -12.81 5.32 -5.87
N ARG A 53 -12.64 6.18 -4.85
CA ARG A 53 -12.75 7.64 -4.96
C ARG A 53 -11.39 8.34 -4.89
N GLY A 54 -10.29 7.59 -5.01
CA GLY A 54 -8.95 8.13 -5.03
C GLY A 54 -8.70 9.08 -6.21
N ALA A 55 -7.70 9.94 -6.13
CA ALA A 55 -7.39 10.90 -7.21
C ALA A 55 -7.11 10.21 -8.54
N ALA A 56 -6.39 9.09 -8.52
CA ALA A 56 -6.11 8.30 -9.71
C ALA A 56 -7.38 7.73 -10.34
N ALA A 57 -8.33 7.20 -9.53
CA ALA A 57 -9.58 6.65 -10.02
C ALA A 57 -10.47 7.74 -10.66
N ARG A 58 -10.55 8.91 -10.05
CA ARG A 58 -11.26 10.06 -10.64
C ARG A 58 -10.63 10.50 -11.96
N GLN A 59 -9.29 10.51 -12.04
CA GLN A 59 -8.57 10.87 -13.25
C GLN A 59 -8.79 9.87 -14.38
N VAL A 60 -8.84 8.57 -14.07
CA VAL A 60 -9.20 7.52 -15.03
C VAL A 60 -10.57 7.80 -15.63
N ALA A 61 -11.59 8.00 -14.78
CA ALA A 61 -12.95 8.30 -15.24
C ALA A 61 -13.03 9.58 -16.09
N GLU A 62 -12.30 10.63 -15.70
CA GLU A 62 -12.21 11.88 -16.47
C GLU A 62 -11.58 11.66 -17.85
N TRP A 63 -10.48 10.90 -17.92
CA TRP A 63 -9.82 10.62 -19.20
C TRP A 63 -10.64 9.71 -20.12
N GLU A 64 -11.34 8.73 -19.57
CA GLU A 64 -12.29 7.91 -20.34
C GLU A 64 -13.42 8.76 -20.94
N ALA A 65 -14.02 9.65 -20.15
CA ALA A 65 -15.06 10.57 -20.62
C ALA A 65 -14.57 11.55 -21.70
N ARG A 66 -13.25 11.81 -21.75
CA ARG A 66 -12.60 12.67 -22.78
C ARG A 66 -11.99 11.89 -23.95
N GLY A 67 -12.23 10.58 -24.06
CA GLY A 67 -11.68 9.74 -25.12
C GLY A 67 -10.18 9.41 -25.00
N ARG A 68 -9.53 9.71 -23.84
CA ARG A 68 -8.12 9.39 -23.59
C ARG A 68 -7.97 7.96 -23.05
N HIS A 69 -8.52 6.99 -23.77
CA HIS A 69 -8.63 5.60 -23.29
C HIS A 69 -7.26 4.95 -23.02
N SER A 70 -6.25 5.21 -23.88
CA SER A 70 -4.90 4.66 -23.68
C SER A 70 -4.25 5.18 -22.39
N ASP A 71 -4.38 6.46 -22.09
CA ASP A 71 -3.82 7.06 -20.86
C ASP A 71 -4.58 6.57 -19.63
N ALA A 72 -5.91 6.47 -19.71
CA ALA A 72 -6.74 5.90 -18.66
C ALA A 72 -6.35 4.46 -18.35
N GLN A 73 -6.14 3.62 -19.37
CA GLN A 73 -5.70 2.23 -19.22
C GLN A 73 -4.35 2.13 -18.52
N VAL A 74 -3.38 2.97 -18.88
CA VAL A 74 -2.08 3.02 -18.19
C VAL A 74 -2.23 3.47 -16.75
N LEU A 75 -3.06 4.50 -16.49
CA LEU A 75 -3.25 5.04 -15.16
C LEU A 75 -3.94 4.07 -14.19
N ARG A 76 -4.69 3.08 -14.69
CA ARG A 76 -5.25 1.98 -13.89
C ARG A 76 -4.19 1.20 -13.13
N ARG A 77 -2.93 1.19 -13.58
CA ARG A 77 -1.79 0.65 -12.81
C ARG A 77 -1.64 1.30 -11.43
N ILE A 78 -2.16 2.53 -11.26
CA ILE A 78 -2.21 3.23 -9.97
C ILE A 78 -3.63 3.15 -9.37
N ALA A 79 -4.65 3.43 -10.17
CA ALA A 79 -6.03 3.56 -9.71
C ALA A 79 -6.57 2.28 -9.07
N ASP A 80 -6.17 1.12 -9.60
CA ASP A 80 -6.65 -0.20 -9.18
C ASP A 80 -5.76 -0.81 -8.06
N ARG A 81 -4.89 -0.01 -7.43
CA ARG A 81 -4.00 -0.45 -6.35
C ARG A 81 -4.31 0.26 -5.03
N PRO A 82 -4.04 -0.42 -3.89
CA PRO A 82 -4.18 0.21 -2.58
C PRO A 82 -3.18 1.38 -2.42
N LEU A 83 -3.70 2.53 -2.09
CA LEU A 83 -2.92 3.72 -1.76
C LEU A 83 -3.17 4.08 -0.31
N ALA A 84 -2.13 4.50 0.42
CA ALA A 84 -2.32 4.95 1.79
C ALA A 84 -3.14 6.25 1.83
N LEU A 85 -4.07 6.30 2.77
CA LEU A 85 -4.82 7.51 3.07
C LEU A 85 -4.01 8.40 4.02
N TRP A 86 -3.54 9.54 3.53
CA TRP A 86 -2.97 10.58 4.36
C TRP A 86 -4.09 11.28 5.11
N VAL A 87 -4.08 11.12 6.43
CA VAL A 87 -5.15 11.59 7.31
C VAL A 87 -5.13 13.12 7.37
N PRO A 88 -6.27 13.80 7.19
CA PRO A 88 -6.34 15.26 7.25
C PRO A 88 -5.84 15.80 8.59
N ALA A 89 -4.97 16.83 8.56
CA ALA A 89 -4.41 17.46 9.74
C ALA A 89 -5.44 18.22 10.60
N GLY A 90 -6.54 18.68 10.00
CA GLY A 90 -7.64 19.30 10.73
C GLY A 90 -8.52 18.26 11.40
N ASN A 91 -9.68 17.95 10.83
CA ASN A 91 -10.58 16.91 11.37
C ASN A 91 -10.35 15.57 10.66
N PRO A 92 -9.78 14.54 11.33
CA PRO A 92 -9.52 13.24 10.73
C PRO A 92 -10.78 12.39 10.55
N VAL A 93 -11.81 12.63 11.35
CA VAL A 93 -12.94 11.72 11.58
C VAL A 93 -13.74 11.41 10.31
N PRO A 94 -14.26 12.36 9.52
CA PRO A 94 -15.13 12.05 8.40
C PRO A 94 -14.47 11.17 7.35
N GLU A 95 -13.21 11.49 7.01
CA GLU A 95 -12.49 10.77 5.97
C GLU A 95 -12.08 9.37 6.43
N VAL A 96 -11.65 9.22 7.68
CA VAL A 96 -11.29 7.92 8.25
C VAL A 96 -12.52 7.02 8.40
N LEU A 97 -13.66 7.54 8.87
CA LEU A 97 -14.91 6.76 8.93
C LEU A 97 -15.37 6.29 7.55
N ARG A 98 -15.28 7.16 6.55
CA ARG A 98 -15.59 6.80 5.16
C ARG A 98 -14.72 5.65 4.67
N ALA A 99 -13.39 5.80 4.83
CA ALA A 99 -12.42 4.80 4.37
C ALA A 99 -12.59 3.49 5.15
N ARG A 100 -12.81 3.56 6.46
CA ARG A 100 -13.11 2.40 7.31
C ARG A 100 -14.35 1.64 6.82
N ALA A 101 -15.42 2.33 6.49
CA ALA A 101 -16.64 1.71 5.96
C ALA A 101 -16.35 0.95 4.66
N GLY A 102 -15.62 1.56 3.72
CA GLY A 102 -15.22 0.93 2.47
C GLY A 102 -14.31 -0.29 2.68
N ALA A 103 -13.30 -0.16 3.53
CA ALA A 103 -12.37 -1.25 3.85
C ALA A 103 -13.10 -2.42 4.53
N LYS A 104 -14.00 -2.14 5.47
CA LYS A 104 -14.80 -3.16 6.17
C LYS A 104 -15.74 -3.89 5.19
N ALA A 105 -16.44 -3.16 4.32
CA ALA A 105 -17.30 -3.75 3.31
C ALA A 105 -16.53 -4.66 2.32
N ALA A 106 -15.28 -4.30 2.01
CA ALA A 106 -14.42 -5.10 1.15
C ALA A 106 -13.69 -6.24 1.90
N GLY A 107 -13.77 -6.33 3.23
CA GLY A 107 -13.01 -7.30 4.03
C GLY A 107 -11.49 -7.06 3.99
N ARG A 108 -11.04 -5.83 3.76
CA ARG A 108 -9.63 -5.47 3.52
C ARG A 108 -9.06 -4.61 4.65
N THR A 109 -7.73 -4.57 4.73
CA THR A 109 -7.00 -3.74 5.68
C THR A 109 -6.88 -2.31 5.17
N LEU A 110 -7.19 -1.33 6.02
CA LEU A 110 -7.02 0.09 5.73
C LEU A 110 -5.57 0.50 5.97
N VAL A 111 -4.96 1.20 5.01
CA VAL A 111 -3.61 1.77 5.17
C VAL A 111 -3.73 3.28 5.37
N LEU A 112 -3.21 3.76 6.49
CA LEU A 112 -3.28 5.17 6.91
C LEU A 112 -1.89 5.75 7.11
N VAL A 113 -1.76 7.05 6.88
CA VAL A 113 -0.60 7.85 7.28
C VAL A 113 -1.06 8.92 8.25
N ALA A 114 -0.58 8.84 9.48
CA ALA A 114 -0.74 9.89 10.48
C ALA A 114 0.44 10.85 10.34
N HIS A 115 0.20 12.12 9.97
CA HIS A 115 1.27 13.10 9.71
C HIS A 115 0.85 14.49 10.20
N ASN A 116 0.85 14.67 11.51
CA ASN A 116 0.36 15.90 12.14
C ASN A 116 1.15 16.31 13.40
N ILE A 117 2.35 15.75 13.62
CA ILE A 117 3.16 16.09 14.80
C ILE A 117 3.53 17.57 14.79
N PRO A 118 3.53 18.28 15.95
CA PRO A 118 3.97 19.68 16.02
C PRO A 118 5.39 19.87 15.51
N HIS A 119 5.67 21.03 14.97
CA HIS A 119 7.01 21.42 14.48
C HIS A 119 7.57 20.42 13.42
N ARG A 120 6.71 19.82 12.59
CA ARG A 120 7.14 18.78 11.63
C ARG A 120 8.00 19.32 10.47
N GLY A 121 7.89 20.60 10.14
CA GLY A 121 8.68 21.22 9.07
C GLY A 121 10.13 21.46 9.46
N CYS A 122 11.01 21.61 8.46
CA CYS A 122 12.42 21.96 8.65
C CYS A 122 12.69 23.45 8.67
N GLY A 123 13.76 23.85 9.36
CA GLY A 123 14.31 25.20 9.33
C GLY A 123 13.78 26.14 10.41
N PRO A 124 14.19 27.41 10.36
CA PRO A 124 13.93 28.40 11.41
C PRO A 124 12.46 28.70 11.64
N THR A 125 11.64 28.50 10.60
CA THR A 125 10.19 28.69 10.62
C THR A 125 9.47 27.36 10.62
N ALA A 126 10.03 26.33 11.30
CA ALA A 126 9.44 24.99 11.35
C ALA A 126 7.93 25.08 11.64
N THR A 127 7.14 25.07 10.58
CA THR A 127 5.68 25.18 10.63
C THR A 127 5.06 23.88 10.16
N GLY A 128 3.81 23.68 10.53
CA GLY A 128 3.05 22.50 10.14
C GLY A 128 2.88 21.51 11.28
N GLY A 129 1.89 20.65 11.11
CA GLY A 129 1.40 19.78 12.16
C GLY A 129 0.37 20.46 13.04
N ALA A 130 0.02 19.83 14.14
CA ALA A 130 -0.85 20.37 15.17
C ALA A 130 -0.21 21.59 15.83
N ALA A 131 -1.05 22.49 16.33
CA ALA A 131 -0.58 23.73 16.92
C ALA A 131 0.31 23.52 18.16
N ASP A 132 0.03 22.47 18.94
CA ASP A 132 0.73 22.11 20.16
C ASP A 132 0.52 20.63 20.50
N ALA A 133 1.18 20.19 21.57
CA ALA A 133 1.06 18.83 22.10
C ALA A 133 -0.38 18.43 22.47
N ARG A 134 -1.18 19.36 23.00
CA ARG A 134 -2.57 19.10 23.38
C ARG A 134 -3.43 18.86 22.14
N ALA A 135 -3.29 19.70 21.12
CA ALA A 135 -3.99 19.56 19.85
C ALA A 135 -3.60 18.25 19.14
N TYR A 136 -2.33 17.85 19.18
CA TYR A 136 -1.87 16.60 18.60
C TYR A 136 -2.47 15.38 19.31
N ARG A 137 -2.51 15.36 20.66
CA ARG A 137 -3.15 14.28 21.43
C ARG A 137 -4.63 14.17 21.12
N ALA A 138 -5.34 15.30 21.03
CA ALA A 138 -6.75 15.34 20.67
C ALA A 138 -6.98 14.78 19.26
N TRP A 139 -6.16 15.20 18.29
CA TRP A 139 -6.22 14.72 16.92
C TRP A 139 -5.92 13.21 16.81
N THR A 140 -4.85 12.73 17.48
CA THR A 140 -4.50 11.29 17.50
C THR A 140 -5.59 10.47 18.20
N GLY A 141 -6.19 11.02 19.24
CA GLY A 141 -7.35 10.42 19.91
C GLY A 141 -8.52 10.25 18.96
N ALA A 142 -8.91 11.31 18.26
CA ALA A 142 -9.99 11.30 17.28
C ALA A 142 -9.72 10.34 16.11
N LEU A 143 -8.47 10.29 15.62
CA LEU A 143 -8.03 9.32 14.61
C LEU A 143 -8.22 7.88 15.11
N ALA A 144 -7.71 7.56 16.28
CA ALA A 144 -7.79 6.21 16.83
C ALA A 144 -9.26 5.79 17.09
N ASP A 145 -10.12 6.70 17.56
CA ASP A 145 -11.55 6.44 17.73
C ASP A 145 -12.25 6.19 16.40
N ALA A 146 -11.92 6.97 15.38
CA ALA A 146 -12.46 6.79 14.03
C ALA A 146 -12.02 5.47 13.39
N VAL A 147 -10.79 5.00 13.62
CA VAL A 147 -10.30 3.68 13.19
C VAL A 147 -11.06 2.58 13.91
N GLY A 148 -11.22 2.68 15.22
CA GLY A 148 -11.97 1.74 16.05
C GLY A 148 -11.48 0.29 15.91
N ASP A 149 -12.37 -0.64 15.59
CA ASP A 149 -12.14 -2.07 15.46
C ASP A 149 -11.66 -2.53 14.08
N ALA A 150 -11.52 -1.62 13.11
CA ALA A 150 -11.12 -1.97 11.76
C ALA A 150 -9.71 -2.55 11.71
N LYS A 151 -9.49 -3.48 10.77
CA LYS A 151 -8.12 -3.88 10.41
C LYS A 151 -7.43 -2.68 9.77
N ALA A 152 -6.40 -2.17 10.41
CA ALA A 152 -5.67 -1.00 9.93
C ALA A 152 -4.16 -1.16 10.11
N LEU A 153 -3.42 -0.55 9.18
CA LEU A 153 -2.00 -0.34 9.26
C LEU A 153 -1.75 1.17 9.23
N VAL A 154 -1.07 1.69 10.23
CA VAL A 154 -0.77 3.11 10.37
C VAL A 154 0.74 3.32 10.24
N VAL A 155 1.15 4.07 9.22
CA VAL A 155 2.48 4.67 9.15
C VAL A 155 2.42 5.95 9.97
N LEU A 156 3.15 5.96 11.08
CA LEU A 156 3.10 7.04 12.07
C LEU A 156 4.21 8.05 11.83
N GLU A 157 3.80 9.25 11.58
CA GLU A 157 4.59 10.48 11.50
C GLU A 157 5.82 10.35 10.59
N PRO A 158 5.62 10.22 9.26
CA PRO A 158 6.71 10.33 8.31
C PRO A 158 7.68 11.45 8.65
N GLU A 159 8.99 11.16 8.54
CA GLU A 159 10.11 12.08 8.80
C GLU A 159 10.37 12.40 10.28
N ALA A 160 9.42 12.15 11.21
CA ALA A 160 9.50 12.67 12.57
C ALA A 160 10.71 12.15 13.37
N VAL A 161 11.05 10.86 13.23
CA VAL A 161 12.24 10.28 13.90
C VAL A 161 13.53 10.63 13.15
N PRO A 162 13.62 10.49 11.80
CA PRO A 162 14.79 10.94 11.06
C PRO A 162 15.20 12.39 11.31
N HIS A 163 14.22 13.30 11.42
CA HIS A 163 14.49 14.73 11.68
C HIS A 163 15.03 15.04 13.08
N LEU A 164 15.01 14.10 14.00
CA LEU A 164 15.75 14.22 15.28
C LEU A 164 17.25 14.00 15.10
N ILE A 165 17.66 13.36 14.00
CA ILE A 165 19.04 12.94 13.75
C ILE A 165 19.73 13.87 12.78
N ASP A 166 19.02 14.33 11.71
CA ASP A 166 19.57 15.18 10.67
C ASP A 166 19.64 16.67 11.05
N GLY A 167 19.21 17.03 12.26
CA GLY A 167 19.22 18.41 12.76
C GLY A 167 18.05 19.28 12.30
N CYS A 168 17.08 18.71 11.59
CA CYS A 168 15.88 19.45 11.19
C CYS A 168 15.02 19.85 12.39
N THR A 169 14.81 18.94 13.33
CA THR A 169 14.10 19.21 14.58
C THR A 169 15.04 19.91 15.54
N ARG A 170 14.64 21.07 16.05
CA ARG A 170 15.42 21.80 17.06
C ARG A 170 15.53 20.99 18.35
N PRO A 171 16.69 21.03 19.05
CA PRO A 171 16.92 20.26 20.26
C PRO A 171 15.86 20.46 21.35
N GLU A 172 15.34 21.69 21.50
CA GLU A 172 14.29 22.01 22.49
C GLU A 172 12.98 21.26 22.27
N HIS A 173 12.74 20.72 21.06
CA HIS A 173 11.54 19.95 20.72
C HIS A 173 11.76 18.42 20.76
N HIS A 174 12.99 17.94 20.98
CA HIS A 174 13.31 16.52 20.90
C HIS A 174 12.53 15.69 21.93
N ASP A 175 12.52 16.10 23.20
CA ASP A 175 11.84 15.35 24.26
C ASP A 175 10.32 15.36 24.09
N GLU A 176 9.76 16.49 23.66
CA GLU A 176 8.32 16.56 23.34
C GLU A 176 7.98 15.63 22.19
N ARG A 177 8.76 15.64 21.11
CA ARG A 177 8.54 14.79 19.94
C ARG A 177 8.59 13.31 20.27
N HIS A 178 9.60 12.87 21.03
CA HIS A 178 9.69 11.48 21.50
C HIS A 178 8.47 11.08 22.32
N ARG A 179 8.08 11.92 23.28
CA ARG A 179 6.92 11.67 24.13
C ARG A 179 5.63 11.59 23.33
N LEU A 180 5.39 12.51 22.41
CA LEU A 180 4.19 12.54 21.58
C LEU A 180 4.10 11.33 20.65
N LEU A 181 5.20 10.89 20.05
CA LEU A 181 5.26 9.68 19.25
C LEU A 181 4.92 8.44 20.09
N ALA A 182 5.51 8.31 21.27
CA ALA A 182 5.24 7.20 22.18
C ALA A 182 3.77 7.16 22.63
N GLU A 183 3.20 8.31 22.98
CA GLU A 183 1.78 8.45 23.34
C GLU A 183 0.84 8.11 22.16
N ALA A 184 1.22 8.50 20.94
CA ALA A 184 0.46 8.18 19.72
C ALA A 184 0.48 6.67 19.44
N VAL A 185 1.63 6.02 19.59
CA VAL A 185 1.74 4.55 19.52
C VAL A 185 0.79 3.92 20.54
N ASP A 186 0.86 4.33 21.81
CA ASP A 186 0.02 3.78 22.87
C ASP A 186 -1.47 3.98 22.58
N ARG A 187 -1.84 5.15 22.07
CA ARG A 187 -3.23 5.47 21.76
C ARG A 187 -3.77 4.61 20.61
N LEU A 188 -3.02 4.45 19.54
CA LEU A 188 -3.39 3.63 18.39
C LEU A 188 -3.39 2.14 18.72
N LYS A 189 -2.46 1.66 19.54
CA LYS A 189 -2.34 0.25 19.96
C LYS A 189 -3.43 -0.22 20.91
N ARG A 190 -4.27 0.67 21.47
CA ARG A 190 -5.51 0.28 22.16
C ARG A 190 -6.50 -0.39 21.21
N ASN A 191 -6.41 -0.11 19.92
CA ASN A 191 -7.18 -0.76 18.88
C ASN A 191 -6.51 -2.09 18.49
N LYS A 192 -7.06 -3.20 18.92
CA LYS A 192 -6.46 -4.55 18.80
C LYS A 192 -6.09 -4.97 17.37
N ASN A 193 -6.82 -4.45 16.38
CA ASN A 193 -6.64 -4.77 14.96
C ASN A 193 -5.79 -3.73 14.21
N THR A 194 -5.17 -2.79 14.93
CA THR A 194 -4.32 -1.75 14.34
C THR A 194 -2.85 -2.10 14.51
N LYS A 195 -2.13 -2.15 13.39
CA LYS A 195 -0.67 -2.21 13.35
C LYS A 195 -0.10 -0.80 13.19
N VAL A 196 0.99 -0.49 13.90
CA VAL A 196 1.63 0.83 13.92
C VAL A 196 3.10 0.70 13.58
N TYR A 197 3.56 1.49 12.60
CA TYR A 197 4.94 1.53 12.14
C TYR A 197 5.46 2.97 12.18
N LEU A 198 6.50 3.21 13.00
CA LEU A 198 7.19 4.50 13.08
C LEU A 198 8.07 4.70 11.85
N ASP A 199 8.06 5.89 11.23
CA ASP A 199 8.97 6.13 10.13
C ASP A 199 10.43 6.16 10.59
N ALA A 200 11.29 5.47 9.85
CA ALA A 200 12.72 5.33 10.11
C ALA A 200 13.57 5.78 8.91
N GLY A 201 13.00 6.57 8.00
CA GLY A 201 13.70 7.14 6.86
C GLY A 201 14.17 6.10 5.83
N ASN A 202 15.38 6.26 5.33
CA ASN A 202 15.93 5.37 4.32
C ASN A 202 17.48 5.41 4.33
N PRO A 203 18.17 4.45 3.69
CA PRO A 203 19.63 4.33 3.74
C PRO A 203 20.42 5.50 3.14
N ALA A 204 19.81 6.30 2.26
CA ALA A 204 20.49 7.48 1.71
C ALA A 204 20.35 8.71 2.62
N TRP A 205 19.32 8.73 3.44
CA TRP A 205 19.07 9.84 4.38
C TRP A 205 19.78 9.62 5.72
N ILE A 206 19.59 8.46 6.34
CA ILE A 206 20.25 8.06 7.58
C ILE A 206 21.13 6.83 7.28
N PRO A 207 22.41 7.00 6.85
CA PRO A 207 23.23 5.91 6.37
C PRO A 207 23.54 4.84 7.44
N HIS A 208 23.59 5.26 8.71
CA HIS A 208 23.90 4.40 9.84
C HIS A 208 22.63 4.05 10.62
N PRO A 209 22.06 2.84 10.44
CA PRO A 209 20.82 2.47 11.13
C PRO A 209 20.95 2.44 12.67
N ALA A 210 22.16 2.37 13.19
CA ALA A 210 22.43 2.45 14.64
C ALA A 210 21.98 3.79 15.24
N ASP A 211 22.06 4.88 14.49
CA ASP A 211 21.67 6.22 14.94
C ASP A 211 20.17 6.34 15.20
N LEU A 212 19.36 5.46 14.57
CA LEU A 212 17.91 5.41 14.75
C LEU A 212 17.47 4.62 16.00
N VAL A 213 18.33 3.79 16.56
CA VAL A 213 17.93 2.83 17.61
C VAL A 213 17.37 3.53 18.84
N GLU A 214 18.11 4.47 19.43
CA GLU A 214 17.66 5.17 20.62
C GLU A 214 16.50 6.14 20.35
N PRO A 215 16.49 6.94 19.27
CA PRO A 215 15.30 7.73 18.92
C PRO A 215 14.03 6.90 18.74
N LEU A 216 14.11 5.77 18.04
CA LEU A 216 12.96 4.87 17.85
C LEU A 216 12.49 4.25 19.18
N LYS A 217 13.42 3.82 20.05
CA LYS A 217 13.07 3.31 21.38
C LYS A 217 12.32 4.36 22.19
N LYS A 218 12.84 5.60 22.25
CA LYS A 218 12.19 6.73 22.94
C LYS A 218 10.82 7.06 22.33
N ALA A 219 10.68 6.93 21.01
CA ALA A 219 9.40 7.10 20.30
C ALA A 219 8.39 5.97 20.50
N GLY A 220 8.71 4.94 21.32
CA GLY A 220 7.78 3.87 21.65
C GLY A 220 7.83 2.64 20.76
N LEU A 221 8.93 2.41 20.01
CA LEU A 221 9.09 1.27 19.10
C LEU A 221 8.82 -0.08 19.78
N ALA A 222 9.15 -0.22 21.09
CA ALA A 222 8.91 -1.46 21.82
C ALA A 222 7.43 -1.90 21.75
N ARG A 223 6.50 -0.95 21.74
CA ARG A 223 5.05 -1.17 21.74
C ARG A 223 4.43 -1.08 20.32
N ALA A 224 5.14 -0.46 19.37
CA ALA A 224 4.77 -0.48 17.96
C ALA A 224 5.01 -1.87 17.34
N ASP A 225 4.35 -2.17 16.23
CA ASP A 225 4.56 -3.41 15.48
C ASP A 225 5.91 -3.40 14.75
N GLY A 226 6.41 -2.21 14.41
CA GLY A 226 7.69 -2.07 13.77
C GLY A 226 7.96 -0.65 13.27
N PHE A 227 8.71 -0.55 12.17
CA PHE A 227 9.07 0.71 11.55
C PHE A 227 8.79 0.71 10.04
N ALA A 228 8.61 1.91 9.46
CA ALA A 228 8.43 2.10 8.03
C ALA A 228 9.72 2.63 7.41
N LEU A 229 10.02 2.19 6.21
CA LEU A 229 11.19 2.63 5.46
C LEU A 229 10.82 3.23 4.11
N ASN A 230 11.65 4.15 3.66
CA ASN A 230 11.56 4.73 2.32
C ASN A 230 10.26 5.51 2.06
N VAL A 231 9.57 5.97 3.12
CA VAL A 231 8.35 6.76 2.98
C VAL A 231 8.65 7.98 2.12
N SER A 232 7.86 8.14 1.05
CA SER A 232 8.09 9.16 0.00
C SER A 232 9.43 9.06 -0.75
N GLY A 233 10.25 8.06 -0.45
CA GLY A 233 11.58 7.89 -1.03
C GLY A 233 11.58 7.15 -2.37
N PHE A 234 12.80 6.99 -2.90
CA PHE A 234 13.05 6.33 -4.19
C PHE A 234 14.07 5.19 -4.08
N GLN A 235 14.47 4.80 -2.86
CA GLN A 235 15.43 3.72 -2.66
C GLN A 235 14.83 2.39 -3.11
N ALA A 236 15.56 1.64 -3.94
CA ALA A 236 15.10 0.35 -4.45
C ALA A 236 14.84 -0.66 -3.31
N ASP A 237 14.06 -1.70 -3.59
CA ASP A 237 13.64 -2.69 -2.59
C ASP A 237 14.83 -3.40 -1.93
N ALA A 238 15.84 -3.81 -2.71
CA ALA A 238 16.96 -4.57 -2.17
C ALA A 238 17.79 -3.78 -1.15
N PRO A 239 18.27 -2.55 -1.41
CA PRO A 239 18.95 -1.74 -0.40
C PRO A 239 18.03 -1.38 0.79
N SER A 240 16.73 -1.16 0.57
CA SER A 240 15.77 -0.90 1.65
C SER A 240 15.60 -2.13 2.56
N ARG A 241 15.49 -3.34 2.00
CA ARG A 241 15.44 -4.59 2.78
C ARG A 241 16.72 -4.82 3.58
N ALA A 242 17.89 -4.65 2.94
CA ALA A 242 19.19 -4.84 3.61
C ALA A 242 19.38 -3.85 4.77
N TYR A 243 18.95 -2.61 4.58
CA TYR A 243 18.95 -1.59 5.63
C TYR A 243 18.00 -1.95 6.77
N GLY A 244 16.75 -2.31 6.43
CA GLY A 244 15.74 -2.72 7.40
C GLY A 244 16.16 -3.94 8.21
N ALA A 245 16.81 -4.93 7.61
CA ALA A 245 17.32 -6.10 8.32
C ALA A 245 18.39 -5.72 9.36
N ARG A 246 19.28 -4.77 9.05
CA ARG A 246 20.27 -4.26 10.03
C ARG A 246 19.59 -3.52 11.17
N LEU A 247 18.64 -2.65 10.86
CA LEU A 247 17.88 -1.90 11.89
C LEU A 247 17.03 -2.85 12.74
N SER A 248 16.37 -3.82 12.13
CA SER A 248 15.61 -4.87 12.82
C SER A 248 16.48 -5.61 13.84
N LYS A 249 17.67 -6.08 13.43
CA LYS A 249 18.62 -6.72 14.34
C LYS A 249 18.98 -5.82 15.52
N ALA A 250 19.26 -4.54 15.27
CA ALA A 250 19.63 -3.57 16.31
C ALA A 250 18.46 -3.19 17.25
N THR A 251 17.22 -3.41 16.83
CA THR A 251 16.00 -3.10 17.59
C THR A 251 15.29 -4.35 18.15
N GLY A 252 15.99 -5.48 18.26
CA GLY A 252 15.46 -6.69 18.88
C GLY A 252 14.50 -7.48 17.98
N GLY A 253 14.71 -7.44 16.65
CA GLY A 253 13.92 -8.23 15.68
C GLY A 253 12.62 -7.56 15.24
N LYS A 254 12.47 -6.25 15.42
CA LYS A 254 11.28 -5.52 14.96
C LYS A 254 11.08 -5.65 13.44
N HIS A 255 9.87 -5.94 13.04
CA HIS A 255 9.48 -6.02 11.64
C HIS A 255 9.36 -4.64 11.00
N PHE A 256 9.23 -4.59 9.67
CA PHE A 256 9.10 -3.31 8.99
C PHE A 256 8.26 -3.41 7.71
N VAL A 257 7.81 -2.25 7.26
CA VAL A 257 7.15 -2.05 5.97
C VAL A 257 8.01 -1.15 5.09
N ILE A 258 7.85 -1.25 3.77
CA ILE A 258 8.62 -0.44 2.81
C ILE A 258 7.65 0.29 1.87
N ASP A 259 7.85 1.61 1.71
CA ASP A 259 7.19 2.36 0.64
C ASP A 259 7.86 2.07 -0.69
N THR A 260 7.09 1.46 -1.60
CA THR A 260 7.53 1.07 -2.95
C THR A 260 6.81 1.85 -4.05
N GLY A 261 6.05 2.87 -3.70
CA GLY A 261 5.16 3.57 -4.65
C GLY A 261 5.87 4.17 -5.86
N ARG A 262 7.12 4.61 -5.70
CA ARG A 262 7.84 5.37 -6.74
C ARG A 262 9.27 4.90 -6.95
N ASN A 263 9.66 3.75 -6.42
CA ASN A 263 11.05 3.32 -6.34
C ASN A 263 11.50 2.34 -7.44
N GLY A 264 10.63 2.02 -8.43
CA GLY A 264 10.91 1.00 -9.44
C GLY A 264 12.11 1.29 -10.35
N ALA A 265 12.49 2.58 -10.49
CA ALA A 265 13.71 2.98 -11.20
C ALA A 265 14.86 3.38 -10.26
N GLY A 266 14.71 3.16 -8.96
CA GLY A 266 15.68 3.58 -7.96
C GLY A 266 15.77 5.11 -7.80
N PRO A 267 16.73 5.62 -7.00
CA PRO A 267 16.94 7.06 -6.80
C PRO A 267 17.50 7.74 -8.07
N LEU A 268 17.31 9.06 -8.16
CA LEU A 268 17.88 9.86 -9.25
C LEU A 268 19.41 9.94 -9.07
N PRO A 269 20.19 9.50 -10.06
CA PRO A 269 21.65 9.61 -9.98
C PRO A 269 22.13 11.08 -10.00
N GLY A 270 23.19 11.38 -9.27
CA GLY A 270 23.97 12.61 -9.40
C GLY A 270 23.39 13.88 -8.73
N ASP A 271 22.09 14.06 -8.65
CA ASP A 271 21.46 15.24 -8.02
C ASP A 271 21.09 14.93 -6.56
N ARG A 272 22.02 15.13 -5.67
CA ARG A 272 21.79 14.86 -4.24
C ARG A 272 20.90 15.92 -3.55
N HIS A 273 20.90 17.16 -4.05
CA HIS A 273 20.27 18.27 -3.34
C HIS A 273 18.74 18.32 -3.50
N GLN A 274 18.21 17.88 -4.65
CA GLN A 274 16.78 17.85 -4.94
C GLN A 274 16.30 16.49 -5.45
N ALA A 275 17.05 15.42 -5.20
CA ALA A 275 16.71 14.07 -5.66
C ALA A 275 15.41 13.54 -5.06
N TRP A 276 14.96 14.12 -3.94
CA TRP A 276 13.71 13.78 -3.25
C TRP A 276 12.46 14.41 -3.89
N CYS A 277 12.62 15.56 -4.57
CA CYS A 277 11.49 16.39 -5.00
C CYS A 277 11.15 16.17 -6.48
N ASN A 278 10.06 15.46 -6.75
CA ASN A 278 9.51 15.20 -8.09
C ASN A 278 10.57 14.75 -9.12
N PRO A 279 11.48 13.83 -8.82
CA PRO A 279 12.54 13.46 -9.75
C PRO A 279 11.97 12.88 -11.04
N PRO A 280 12.47 13.31 -12.22
CA PRO A 280 12.02 12.79 -13.51
C PRO A 280 12.47 11.34 -13.71
N GLY A 281 11.81 10.62 -14.61
CA GLY A 281 12.23 9.27 -15.00
C GLY A 281 12.00 8.18 -13.95
N ARG A 282 11.31 8.48 -12.84
CA ARG A 282 10.98 7.45 -11.84
C ARG A 282 9.84 6.56 -12.34
N ALA A 283 9.72 5.38 -11.74
CA ALA A 283 8.74 4.36 -12.10
C ALA A 283 8.00 3.86 -10.84
N LEU A 284 6.81 3.32 -11.03
CA LEU A 284 6.16 2.53 -9.98
C LEU A 284 7.06 1.37 -9.59
N GLY A 285 7.15 1.08 -8.30
CA GLY A 285 7.85 -0.08 -7.78
C GLY A 285 6.90 -1.25 -7.51
N THR A 286 7.36 -2.17 -6.65
CA THR A 286 6.60 -3.37 -6.28
C THR A 286 5.19 -3.00 -5.82
N PRO A 287 4.14 -3.60 -6.40
CA PRO A 287 2.77 -3.34 -5.99
C PRO A 287 2.52 -3.64 -4.50
N PRO A 288 1.56 -2.94 -3.86
CA PRO A 288 1.22 -3.18 -2.45
C PRO A 288 0.83 -4.62 -2.19
N SER A 289 1.52 -5.25 -1.23
CA SER A 289 1.33 -6.66 -0.89
C SER A 289 1.81 -6.95 0.54
N ASP A 290 1.11 -7.83 1.25
CA ASP A 290 1.56 -8.47 2.49
C ASP A 290 2.28 -9.80 2.24
N ARG A 291 2.34 -10.26 0.99
CA ARG A 291 3.09 -11.44 0.55
C ARG A 291 4.46 -11.00 0.04
N THR A 292 5.36 -10.65 0.95
CA THR A 292 6.65 -10.04 0.61
C THR A 292 7.75 -11.05 0.29
N GLY A 293 7.58 -12.31 0.72
CA GLY A 293 8.61 -13.35 0.62
C GLY A 293 9.82 -13.11 1.53
N HIS A 294 9.75 -12.16 2.45
CA HIS A 294 10.84 -11.83 3.37
C HIS A 294 10.34 -11.84 4.83
N PRO A 295 10.99 -12.58 5.76
CA PRO A 295 10.46 -12.84 7.09
C PRO A 295 10.30 -11.59 7.98
N LEU A 296 11.04 -10.51 7.70
CA LEU A 296 11.00 -9.27 8.48
C LEU A 296 10.20 -8.15 7.81
N VAL A 297 9.81 -8.32 6.53
CA VAL A 297 9.01 -7.32 5.80
C VAL A 297 7.55 -7.70 5.87
N ASP A 298 6.77 -6.97 6.66
CA ASP A 298 5.33 -7.22 6.82
C ASP A 298 4.53 -6.82 5.58
N ALA A 299 4.96 -5.76 4.87
CA ALA A 299 4.33 -5.33 3.65
C ALA A 299 5.21 -4.45 2.77
N TYR A 300 5.00 -4.53 1.45
CA TYR A 300 5.25 -3.46 0.50
C TYR A 300 4.00 -2.60 0.42
N LEU A 301 4.16 -1.30 0.48
CA LEU A 301 3.07 -0.33 0.50
C LEU A 301 3.33 0.80 -0.50
N TRP A 302 2.28 1.42 -0.97
CA TRP A 302 2.37 2.71 -1.66
C TRP A 302 1.92 3.80 -0.67
N VAL A 303 2.87 4.17 0.21
CA VAL A 303 2.64 5.13 1.29
C VAL A 303 2.53 6.54 0.71
N LYS A 304 3.56 7.00 -0.01
CA LYS A 304 3.42 8.17 -0.88
C LYS A 304 2.63 7.77 -2.11
N ARG A 305 1.48 8.39 -2.30
CA ARG A 305 0.63 8.07 -3.45
C ARG A 305 1.33 8.43 -4.75
N PRO A 306 1.57 7.49 -5.67
CA PRO A 306 2.16 7.79 -6.97
C PRO A 306 1.31 8.80 -7.73
N GLY A 307 1.91 9.96 -8.06
CA GLY A 307 1.24 11.08 -8.70
C GLY A 307 0.93 12.25 -7.79
N ASP A 308 1.03 12.11 -6.47
CA ASP A 308 1.02 13.28 -5.59
C ASP A 308 2.38 13.98 -5.63
N SER A 309 2.38 15.29 -5.88
CA SER A 309 3.59 16.13 -5.90
C SER A 309 4.30 16.15 -4.54
N ASP A 310 5.63 16.25 -4.56
CA ASP A 310 6.46 16.48 -3.37
C ASP A 310 6.55 17.96 -2.99
N GLY A 311 6.27 18.85 -3.95
CA GLY A 311 6.36 20.30 -3.76
C GLY A 311 6.43 21.05 -5.09
N ALA A 312 6.50 22.36 -5.01
CA ALA A 312 6.59 23.25 -6.18
C ALA A 312 8.00 23.24 -6.81
N CYS A 313 8.61 22.09 -6.95
CA CYS A 313 9.89 21.89 -7.63
C CYS A 313 9.68 21.22 -8.99
N ARG A 314 10.61 21.42 -9.93
CA ARG A 314 10.61 20.79 -11.27
C ARG A 314 9.26 20.96 -12.01
N GLY A 315 8.58 22.10 -11.80
CA GLY A 315 7.27 22.37 -12.42
C GLY A 315 6.08 21.69 -11.78
N GLY A 316 6.28 20.97 -10.68
CA GLY A 316 5.20 20.32 -9.93
C GLY A 316 4.29 21.29 -9.18
N PRO A 317 3.04 20.92 -8.90
CA PRO A 317 2.15 21.68 -8.04
C PRO A 317 2.61 21.60 -6.57
N ARG A 318 1.91 22.30 -5.67
CA ARG A 318 2.18 22.24 -4.22
C ARG A 318 2.17 20.80 -3.71
N ALA A 319 2.94 20.55 -2.65
CA ALA A 319 3.04 19.24 -2.01
C ALA A 319 1.65 18.59 -1.72
N GLY A 320 1.53 17.32 -2.00
CA GLY A 320 0.29 16.54 -1.82
C GLY A 320 -0.80 16.79 -2.87
N ARG A 321 -0.58 17.69 -3.82
CA ARG A 321 -1.53 17.89 -4.93
C ARG A 321 -1.31 16.84 -6.01
N TRP A 322 -2.42 16.31 -6.51
CA TRP A 322 -2.42 15.38 -7.62
C TRP A 322 -1.84 16.01 -8.89
N TRP A 323 -0.92 15.29 -9.54
CA TRP A 323 -0.24 15.70 -10.78
C TRP A 323 -0.39 14.58 -11.83
N PRO A 324 -1.40 14.67 -12.71
CA PRO A 324 -1.74 13.60 -13.66
C PRO A 324 -0.59 13.17 -14.57
N ASP A 325 0.19 14.14 -15.09
CA ASP A 325 1.29 13.82 -16.03
C ASP A 325 2.44 13.09 -15.33
N TYR A 326 2.74 13.46 -14.07
CA TYR A 326 3.74 12.75 -13.27
C TYR A 326 3.28 11.32 -12.95
N ALA A 327 2.00 11.16 -12.58
CA ALA A 327 1.40 9.86 -12.33
C ALA A 327 1.45 8.96 -13.57
N LEU A 328 1.05 9.49 -14.73
CA LEU A 328 1.10 8.79 -15.99
C LEU A 328 2.53 8.38 -16.38
N GLY A 329 3.47 9.29 -16.16
CA GLY A 329 4.89 9.03 -16.36
C GLY A 329 5.43 7.89 -15.48
N LEU A 330 5.07 7.83 -14.19
CA LEU A 330 5.41 6.73 -13.28
C LEU A 330 4.81 5.40 -13.77
N ALA A 331 3.52 5.41 -14.16
CA ALA A 331 2.80 4.23 -14.61
C ALA A 331 3.32 3.67 -15.93
N ARG A 332 3.69 4.54 -16.89
CA ARG A 332 4.28 4.13 -18.20
C ARG A 332 5.64 3.45 -18.04
N ARG A 333 6.41 3.83 -17.05
CA ARG A 333 7.76 3.28 -16.78
C ARG A 333 7.75 2.11 -15.80
N ALA A 334 6.59 1.76 -15.26
CA ALA A 334 6.48 0.57 -14.43
C ALA A 334 6.90 -0.67 -15.22
N ARG A 335 7.70 -1.53 -14.61
CA ARG A 335 8.01 -2.86 -15.14
C ARG A 335 6.87 -3.80 -14.75
N ASP A 336 6.47 -4.63 -15.69
CA ASP A 336 5.46 -5.67 -15.45
C ASP A 336 6.02 -6.76 -14.56
#